data_59023d7fb07f28332b9fb30896e8de54
#
_entry.id   59023d7fb07f28332b9fb30896e8de54
#
_cell.length_a   1.000
_cell.length_b   1.000
_cell.length_c   1.000
_cell.angle_alpha   90.00
_cell.angle_beta   90.00
_cell.angle_gamma   90.00
#
_symmetry.space_group_name_H-M   'P 1'
#
loop_
_entity.id
_entity.type
_entity.pdbx_description
1 polymer ?
#
loop_
_entity_poly.entity_id
_entity_poly.type
_entity_poly.pdbx_seq_one_letter_code
_entity_poly.pdbx_strand_id
1 'polypeptide(L)'
;MYIAAFAPDAGESVSSLIKDPPPGAPVPPIVPAGEGFLGLEKARFRESFAADVDADKAAFMADSQVPWGVAALEGAVTAPAWKSKPSWYLVATEDHMIPPPAQRLMSKRAGSTVVEVAASHSVYVSKAKAVADLIEQAAKTVNRSAR
;
A
#
# COMPACT_ATOMS: atom_id res chain seq x y z
N MET A 1 -2.57 -9.76 -5.37
CA MET A 1 -3.13 -8.42 -5.64
C MET A 1 -2.52 -7.43 -4.68
N TYR A 2 -2.21 -6.23 -5.15
CA TYR A 2 -1.63 -5.14 -4.39
C TYR A 2 -2.51 -3.90 -4.54
N ILE A 3 -2.87 -3.24 -3.45
CA ILE A 3 -3.72 -2.05 -3.43
C ILE A 3 -3.00 -1.02 -2.57
N ALA A 4 -2.43 0.02 -3.20
CA ALA A 4 -1.58 1.01 -2.53
C ALA A 4 -0.59 0.32 -1.57
N ALA A 5 0.18 -0.66 -2.04
CA ALA A 5 0.93 -1.57 -1.20
C ALA A 5 2.36 -1.79 -1.70
N PHE A 6 3.26 -2.21 -0.81
CA PHE A 6 4.58 -2.69 -1.21
C PHE A 6 4.48 -4.06 -1.92
N ALA A 7 5.32 -4.25 -2.94
CA ALA A 7 5.49 -5.52 -3.65
C ALA A 7 6.99 -5.89 -3.67
N PRO A 8 7.54 -6.33 -2.53
CA PRO A 8 8.96 -6.64 -2.40
C PRO A 8 9.38 -7.83 -3.28
N ASP A 9 10.64 -7.84 -3.69
CA ASP A 9 11.32 -8.98 -4.31
C ASP A 9 11.96 -9.89 -3.23
N ALA A 10 12.49 -11.02 -3.66
CA ALA A 10 13.24 -11.91 -2.77
C ALA A 10 14.44 -11.18 -2.13
N GLY A 11 14.55 -11.25 -0.83
CA GLY A 11 15.57 -10.56 -0.04
C GLY A 11 15.23 -9.11 0.30
N GLU A 12 14.18 -8.52 -0.27
CA GLU A 12 13.71 -7.18 0.11
C GLU A 12 12.75 -7.23 1.30
N SER A 13 12.81 -6.18 2.10
CA SER A 13 11.84 -5.85 3.17
C SER A 13 11.22 -4.48 2.89
N VAL A 14 10.19 -4.09 3.65
CA VAL A 14 9.65 -2.73 3.54
C VAL A 14 10.72 -1.72 3.92
N SER A 15 11.50 -1.97 4.99
CA SER A 15 12.59 -1.07 5.40
C SER A 15 13.63 -0.88 4.30
N SER A 16 13.97 -1.92 3.53
CA SER A 16 14.90 -1.79 2.40
C SER A 16 14.33 -0.96 1.25
N LEU A 17 13.03 -1.06 1.00
CA LEU A 17 12.35 -0.32 -0.08
C LEU A 17 12.14 1.18 0.21
N ILE A 18 12.10 1.56 1.48
CA ILE A 18 11.91 2.96 1.90
C ILE A 18 13.22 3.65 2.30
N LYS A 19 14.35 2.95 2.23
CA LYS A 19 15.65 3.45 2.70
C LYS A 19 16.12 4.69 1.93
N ASP A 20 15.93 4.70 0.62
CA ASP A 20 16.39 5.76 -0.27
C ASP A 20 15.18 6.37 -1.04
N PRO A 21 14.37 7.21 -0.38
CA PRO A 21 13.18 7.78 -1.02
C PRO A 21 13.58 8.76 -2.13
N PRO A 22 12.79 8.88 -3.20
CA PRO A 22 13.01 9.88 -4.23
C PRO A 22 13.05 11.30 -3.62
N PRO A 23 13.85 12.22 -4.17
CA PRO A 23 13.85 13.63 -3.72
C PRO A 23 12.44 14.22 -3.73
N GLY A 24 12.04 14.86 -2.63
CA GLY A 24 10.72 15.46 -2.48
C GLY A 24 9.58 14.47 -2.19
N ALA A 25 9.89 13.20 -2.00
CA ALA A 25 8.87 12.23 -1.57
C ALA A 25 8.30 12.60 -0.19
N PRO A 26 6.99 12.45 0.02
CA PRO A 26 6.40 12.66 1.34
C PRO A 26 7.01 11.68 2.35
N VAL A 27 7.24 12.18 3.57
CA VAL A 27 7.73 11.37 4.69
C VAL A 27 6.54 11.02 5.58
N PRO A 28 6.15 9.74 5.64
CA PRO A 28 5.07 9.31 6.52
C PRO A 28 5.37 9.64 7.99
N PRO A 29 4.37 10.13 8.76
CA PRO A 29 4.56 10.51 10.16
C PRO A 29 4.54 9.28 11.07
N ILE A 30 5.51 8.38 10.89
CA ILE A 30 5.64 7.16 11.67
C ILE A 30 6.24 7.48 13.03
N VAL A 31 5.61 7.00 14.09
CA VAL A 31 6.02 7.20 15.48
C VAL A 31 6.07 5.88 16.24
N PRO A 32 6.86 5.77 17.32
CA PRO A 32 6.81 4.61 18.20
C PRO A 32 5.41 4.44 18.83
N ALA A 33 4.93 3.21 18.88
CA ALA A 33 3.63 2.84 19.45
C ALA A 33 3.73 1.70 20.48
N GLY A 34 4.77 1.76 21.29
CA GLY A 34 5.17 0.73 22.25
C GLY A 34 6.47 0.03 21.84
N GLU A 35 6.95 -0.87 22.69
CA GLU A 35 8.19 -1.62 22.43
C GLU A 35 8.03 -2.53 21.22
N GLY A 36 8.86 -2.30 20.20
CA GLY A 36 8.85 -3.08 18.95
C GLY A 36 7.69 -2.80 18.01
N PHE A 37 6.91 -1.72 18.24
CA PHE A 37 5.76 -1.36 17.42
C PHE A 37 5.82 0.09 16.95
N LEU A 38 5.20 0.33 15.79
CA LEU A 38 5.07 1.62 15.13
C LEU A 38 3.61 1.95 14.86
N GLY A 39 3.30 3.23 14.81
CA GLY A 39 2.01 3.77 14.39
C GLY A 39 2.17 5.05 13.61
N LEU A 40 1.09 5.66 13.19
CA LEU A 40 1.10 6.99 12.59
C LEU A 40 0.70 8.02 13.64
N GLU A 41 1.33 9.18 13.61
CA GLU A 41 0.93 10.33 14.43
C GLU A 41 -0.51 10.72 14.10
N LYS A 42 -1.40 10.68 15.10
CA LYS A 42 -2.83 10.90 14.90
C LYS A 42 -3.16 12.26 14.29
N ALA A 43 -2.45 13.31 14.71
CA ALA A 43 -2.67 14.67 14.21
C ALA A 43 -2.40 14.80 12.70
N ARG A 44 -1.50 13.98 12.16
CA ARG A 44 -1.10 13.98 10.75
C ARG A 44 -1.66 12.78 9.97
N PHE A 45 -2.44 11.92 10.61
CA PHE A 45 -2.98 10.70 10.00
C PHE A 45 -3.81 11.01 8.76
N ARG A 46 -4.76 11.96 8.85
CA ARG A 46 -5.62 12.30 7.72
C ARG A 46 -4.80 12.79 6.52
N GLU A 47 -3.88 13.71 6.73
CA GLU A 47 -3.05 14.28 5.67
C GLU A 47 -2.22 13.22 4.93
N SER A 48 -1.65 12.27 5.67
CA SER A 48 -0.75 11.28 5.11
C SER A 48 -1.43 10.01 4.60
N PHE A 49 -2.44 9.52 5.32
CA PHE A 49 -3.04 8.21 5.10
C PHE A 49 -4.43 8.26 4.45
N ALA A 50 -5.23 9.28 4.76
CA ALA A 50 -6.65 9.36 4.46
C ALA A 50 -7.09 10.74 3.97
N ALA A 51 -6.29 11.39 3.10
CA ALA A 51 -6.49 12.80 2.70
C ALA A 51 -7.84 13.04 1.98
N ASP A 52 -8.31 12.07 1.23
CA ASP A 52 -9.57 12.09 0.48
C ASP A 52 -10.75 11.42 1.21
N VAL A 53 -10.57 11.09 2.48
CA VAL A 53 -11.63 10.55 3.35
C VAL A 53 -12.25 11.69 4.17
N ASP A 54 -13.55 11.57 4.47
CA ASP A 54 -14.25 12.48 5.37
C ASP A 54 -13.49 12.64 6.70
N ALA A 55 -13.54 13.86 7.26
CA ALA A 55 -12.71 14.22 8.42
C ALA A 55 -13.04 13.38 9.67
N ASP A 56 -14.33 13.17 9.96
CA ASP A 56 -14.75 12.43 11.15
C ASP A 56 -14.40 10.95 11.01
N LYS A 57 -14.55 10.41 9.79
CA LYS A 57 -14.14 9.04 9.47
C LYS A 57 -12.64 8.86 9.55
N ALA A 58 -11.85 9.81 9.05
CA ALA A 58 -10.40 9.78 9.15
C ALA A 58 -9.91 9.87 10.60
N ALA A 59 -10.58 10.68 11.45
CA ALA A 59 -10.31 10.74 12.88
C ALA A 59 -10.61 9.41 13.58
N PHE A 60 -11.74 8.79 13.28
CA PHE A 60 -12.06 7.45 13.76
C PHE A 60 -11.00 6.41 13.33
N MET A 61 -10.56 6.45 12.08
CA MET A 61 -9.51 5.56 11.58
C MET A 61 -8.18 5.78 12.33
N ALA A 62 -7.83 7.04 12.60
CA ALA A 62 -6.63 7.38 13.37
C ALA A 62 -6.66 6.83 14.80
N ASP A 63 -7.84 6.86 15.44
CA ASP A 63 -8.03 6.31 16.78
C ASP A 63 -8.07 4.77 16.80
N SER A 64 -8.45 4.17 15.68
CA SER A 64 -8.60 2.71 15.52
C SER A 64 -7.34 2.04 14.99
N GLN A 65 -6.19 2.72 14.91
CA GLN A 65 -4.95 2.14 14.42
C GLN A 65 -4.55 0.91 15.23
N VAL A 66 -4.16 -0.15 14.53
CA VAL A 66 -3.45 -1.28 15.12
C VAL A 66 -1.95 -1.06 14.93
N PRO A 67 -1.13 -1.13 15.99
CA PRO A 67 0.31 -0.95 15.89
C PRO A 67 0.96 -1.94 14.92
N TRP A 68 1.90 -1.48 14.11
CA TRP A 68 2.65 -2.28 13.16
C TRP A 68 3.98 -2.73 13.77
N GLY A 69 4.23 -4.04 13.78
CA GLY A 69 5.46 -4.60 14.34
C GLY A 69 6.70 -4.26 13.51
N VAL A 70 7.76 -3.78 14.16
CA VAL A 70 9.07 -3.50 13.53
C VAL A 70 9.61 -4.75 12.83
N ALA A 71 9.43 -5.93 13.41
CA ALA A 71 9.85 -7.18 12.79
C ALA A 71 9.15 -7.46 11.44
N ALA A 72 7.90 -6.99 11.27
CA ALA A 72 7.20 -7.11 9.99
C ALA A 72 7.71 -6.09 8.94
N LEU A 73 8.13 -4.90 9.39
CA LEU A 73 8.76 -3.90 8.54
C LEU A 73 10.12 -4.38 8.00
N GLU A 74 10.90 -5.06 8.85
CA GLU A 74 12.26 -5.52 8.57
C GLU A 74 12.31 -6.90 7.94
N GLY A 75 11.25 -7.67 8.05
CA GLY A 75 11.16 -9.03 7.55
C GLY A 75 11.36 -9.10 6.04
N ALA A 76 12.44 -9.78 5.60
CA ALA A 76 12.72 -9.97 4.20
C ALA A 76 11.79 -11.03 3.58
N VAL A 77 11.26 -10.74 2.40
CA VAL A 77 10.45 -11.72 1.64
C VAL A 77 11.38 -12.77 1.02
N THR A 78 11.07 -14.03 1.23
CA THR A 78 11.86 -15.14 0.68
C THR A 78 11.35 -15.63 -0.67
N ALA A 79 10.02 -15.66 -0.86
CA ALA A 79 9.36 -16.19 -2.05
C ALA A 79 8.20 -15.27 -2.49
N PRO A 80 8.50 -14.19 -3.24
CA PRO A 80 7.46 -13.27 -3.69
C PRO A 80 6.53 -13.93 -4.70
N ALA A 81 5.24 -14.01 -4.36
CA ALA A 81 4.25 -14.74 -5.14
C ALA A 81 4.06 -14.17 -6.56
N TRP A 82 4.34 -12.88 -6.78
CA TRP A 82 4.22 -12.26 -8.09
C TRP A 82 5.20 -12.82 -9.13
N LYS A 83 6.27 -13.51 -8.73
CA LYS A 83 7.18 -14.19 -9.66
C LYS A 83 6.58 -15.44 -10.31
N SER A 84 5.57 -16.03 -9.70
CA SER A 84 4.98 -17.30 -10.16
C SER A 84 3.46 -17.25 -10.37
N LYS A 85 2.83 -16.15 -9.99
CA LYS A 85 1.38 -15.96 -10.06
C LYS A 85 1.02 -14.69 -10.80
N PRO A 86 -0.06 -14.66 -11.59
CA PRO A 86 -0.61 -13.42 -12.12
C PRO A 86 -0.89 -12.43 -11.00
N SER A 87 -0.59 -11.16 -11.24
CA SER A 87 -0.77 -10.13 -10.22
C SER A 87 -1.48 -8.90 -10.77
N TRP A 88 -2.20 -8.20 -9.89
CA TRP A 88 -2.91 -6.96 -10.16
C TRP A 88 -2.47 -5.93 -9.15
N TYR A 89 -2.35 -4.69 -9.59
CA TYR A 89 -1.88 -3.60 -8.75
C TYR A 89 -2.75 -2.35 -8.94
N LEU A 90 -3.27 -1.80 -7.85
CA LEU A 90 -3.89 -0.48 -7.85
C LEU A 90 -2.87 0.53 -7.31
N VAL A 91 -2.50 1.50 -8.14
CA VAL A 91 -1.67 2.65 -7.78
C VAL A 91 -2.59 3.79 -7.33
N ALA A 92 -2.45 4.23 -6.08
CA ALA A 92 -3.10 5.42 -5.57
C ALA A 92 -2.23 6.65 -5.91
N THR A 93 -2.72 7.54 -6.79
CA THR A 93 -1.87 8.60 -7.37
C THR A 93 -1.66 9.80 -6.47
N GLU A 94 -2.37 9.87 -5.33
CA GLU A 94 -2.27 10.91 -4.30
C GLU A 94 -1.83 10.30 -2.94
N ASP A 95 -1.11 9.17 -2.99
CA ASP A 95 -0.64 8.46 -1.82
C ASP A 95 0.59 9.15 -1.21
N HIS A 96 0.46 9.57 0.06
CA HIS A 96 1.54 10.18 0.84
C HIS A 96 2.24 9.19 1.77
N MET A 97 1.82 7.92 1.78
CA MET A 97 2.48 6.84 2.55
C MET A 97 3.49 6.08 1.69
N ILE A 98 3.06 5.64 0.52
CA ILE A 98 3.91 4.97 -0.48
C ILE A 98 3.91 5.84 -1.74
N PRO A 99 4.98 6.57 -2.03
CA PRO A 99 5.00 7.49 -3.17
C PRO A 99 4.57 6.80 -4.47
N PRO A 100 3.67 7.42 -5.28
CA PRO A 100 3.18 6.83 -6.53
C PRO A 100 4.28 6.36 -7.49
N PRO A 101 5.44 7.05 -7.63
CA PRO A 101 6.55 6.54 -8.43
C PRO A 101 7.08 5.19 -7.94
N ALA A 102 7.15 4.97 -6.61
CA ALA A 102 7.57 3.69 -6.04
C ALA A 102 6.53 2.59 -6.31
N GLN A 103 5.24 2.89 -6.19
CA GLN A 103 4.16 1.96 -6.55
C GLN A 103 4.24 1.55 -8.03
N ARG A 104 4.45 2.52 -8.94
CA ARG A 104 4.62 2.24 -10.38
C ARG A 104 5.85 1.40 -10.67
N LEU A 105 6.97 1.65 -9.98
CA LEU A 105 8.19 0.86 -10.14
C LEU A 105 7.96 -0.59 -9.73
N MET A 106 7.37 -0.82 -8.55
CA MET A 106 7.09 -2.16 -8.04
C MET A 106 6.06 -2.91 -8.89
N SER A 107 4.99 -2.26 -9.32
CA SER A 107 3.97 -2.87 -10.17
C SER A 107 4.50 -3.25 -11.55
N LYS A 108 5.35 -2.40 -12.14
CA LYS A 108 6.06 -2.70 -13.41
C LYS A 108 7.00 -3.88 -13.26
N ARG A 109 7.83 -3.89 -12.20
CA ARG A 109 8.75 -5.00 -11.89
C ARG A 109 8.01 -6.33 -11.73
N ALA A 110 6.86 -6.29 -11.06
CA ALA A 110 6.02 -7.47 -10.83
C ALA A 110 5.23 -7.92 -12.08
N GLY A 111 5.29 -7.20 -13.20
CA GLY A 111 4.49 -7.49 -14.39
C GLY A 111 2.99 -7.47 -14.12
N SER A 112 2.53 -6.67 -13.17
CA SER A 112 1.15 -6.63 -12.75
C SER A 112 0.24 -5.98 -13.78
N THR A 113 -1.02 -6.42 -13.85
CA THR A 113 -2.09 -5.62 -14.47
C THR A 113 -2.35 -4.42 -13.59
N VAL A 114 -2.15 -3.20 -14.10
CA VAL A 114 -2.15 -1.96 -13.29
C VAL A 114 -3.40 -1.15 -13.58
N VAL A 115 -4.00 -0.61 -12.51
CA VAL A 115 -5.02 0.45 -12.55
C VAL A 115 -4.52 1.61 -11.68
N GLU A 116 -4.66 2.85 -12.15
CA GLU A 116 -4.33 4.05 -11.39
C GLU A 116 -5.61 4.77 -10.96
N VAL A 117 -5.66 5.22 -9.71
CA VAL A 117 -6.83 5.89 -9.12
C VAL A 117 -6.37 7.14 -8.37
N ALA A 118 -7.00 8.28 -8.64
CA ALA A 118 -6.79 9.51 -7.87
C ALA A 118 -7.41 9.34 -6.47
N ALA A 119 -6.57 8.94 -5.53
CA ALA A 119 -6.94 8.66 -4.14
C ALA A 119 -5.71 8.69 -3.23
N SER A 120 -5.95 8.90 -1.94
CA SER A 120 -4.96 8.73 -0.87
C SER A 120 -4.63 7.24 -0.65
N HIS A 121 -3.76 6.96 0.32
CA HIS A 121 -3.42 5.60 0.73
C HIS A 121 -4.66 4.77 1.12
N SER A 122 -5.69 5.40 1.66
CA SER A 122 -6.99 4.80 2.02
C SER A 122 -7.94 4.58 0.83
N VAL A 123 -7.43 4.34 -0.36
CA VAL A 123 -8.22 4.14 -1.60
C VAL A 123 -9.35 3.12 -1.45
N TYR A 124 -9.15 2.09 -0.62
CA TYR A 124 -10.16 1.07 -0.31
C TYR A 124 -11.34 1.60 0.51
N VAL A 125 -11.18 2.78 1.11
CA VAL A 125 -12.26 3.49 1.82
C VAL A 125 -12.91 4.53 0.91
N SER A 126 -12.08 5.39 0.29
CA SER A 126 -12.57 6.54 -0.48
C SER A 126 -13.06 6.16 -1.88
N LYS A 127 -12.49 5.13 -2.49
CA LYS A 127 -12.80 4.64 -3.84
C LYS A 127 -13.08 3.13 -3.83
N ALA A 128 -13.87 2.65 -2.88
CA ALA A 128 -14.17 1.24 -2.66
C ALA A 128 -14.65 0.52 -3.93
N LYS A 129 -15.42 1.21 -4.80
CA LYS A 129 -15.86 0.65 -6.07
C LYS A 129 -14.70 0.30 -7.01
N ALA A 130 -13.71 1.18 -7.15
CA ALA A 130 -12.55 0.91 -8.01
C ALA A 130 -11.73 -0.28 -7.51
N VAL A 131 -11.64 -0.44 -6.20
CA VAL A 131 -11.00 -1.61 -5.58
C VAL A 131 -11.79 -2.88 -5.87
N ALA A 132 -13.11 -2.86 -5.68
CA ALA A 132 -13.99 -4.00 -5.97
C ALA A 132 -13.91 -4.42 -7.45
N ASP A 133 -13.97 -3.45 -8.38
CA ASP A 133 -13.86 -3.71 -9.82
C ASP A 133 -12.56 -4.42 -10.18
N LEU A 134 -11.41 -4.01 -9.58
CA LEU A 134 -10.13 -4.68 -9.80
C LEU A 134 -10.09 -6.11 -9.23
N ILE A 135 -10.70 -6.32 -8.06
CA ILE A 135 -10.83 -7.65 -7.44
C ILE A 135 -11.66 -8.58 -8.34
N GLU A 136 -12.80 -8.09 -8.84
CA GLU A 136 -13.64 -8.86 -9.76
C GLU A 136 -12.94 -9.19 -11.08
N GLN A 137 -12.20 -8.22 -11.64
CA GLN A 137 -11.40 -8.44 -12.85
C GLN A 137 -10.39 -9.56 -12.64
N ALA A 138 -9.66 -9.52 -11.53
CA ALA A 138 -8.69 -10.55 -11.20
C ALA A 138 -9.32 -11.93 -11.06
N ALA A 139 -10.43 -12.03 -10.31
CA ALA A 139 -11.15 -13.27 -10.10
C ALA A 139 -11.67 -13.85 -11.42
N LYS A 140 -12.25 -13.03 -12.30
CA LYS A 140 -12.75 -13.45 -13.62
C LYS A 140 -11.63 -13.96 -14.53
N THR A 141 -10.45 -13.32 -14.47
CA THR A 141 -9.29 -13.69 -15.29
C THR A 141 -8.72 -15.04 -14.85
N VAL A 142 -8.50 -15.23 -13.56
CA VAL A 142 -7.95 -16.50 -13.01
C VAL A 142 -8.88 -17.66 -13.31
N ASN A 143 -10.20 -17.49 -13.13
CA ASN A 143 -11.19 -18.54 -13.40
C ASN A 143 -11.26 -18.95 -14.88
N ARG A 144 -10.96 -18.04 -15.82
CA ARG A 144 -10.90 -18.39 -17.26
C ARG A 144 -9.64 -19.19 -17.61
N SER A 145 -8.52 -18.90 -16.95
CA SER A 145 -7.24 -19.60 -17.18
C SER A 145 -7.21 -21.01 -16.56
N ALA A 146 -8.15 -21.32 -15.67
CA ALA A 146 -8.28 -22.62 -15.01
C ALA A 146 -9.22 -23.60 -15.73
N ARG A 147 -9.85 -23.17 -16.83
CA ARG A 147 -10.72 -24.00 -17.72
C ARG A 147 -9.98 -24.35 -19.00
#